data_3be792600575181f2eb30883ea81c955
#
_entry.id   3be792600575181f2eb30883ea81c955
#
_cell.length_a   1.000
_cell.length_b   1.000
_cell.length_c   1.000
_cell.angle_alpha   90.00
_cell.angle_beta   90.00
_cell.angle_gamma   90.00
#
_symmetry.space_group_name_H-M   'P 1'
#
loop_
_entity.id
_entity.type
_entity.pdbx_description
1 polymer ?
#
loop_
_entity_poly.entity_id
_entity_poly.type
_entity_poly.pdbx_seq_one_letter_code
_entity_poly.pdbx_strand_id
1 'polypeptide(L)'
;MRESIEMPKGTFYTIVAICAAIIMMTSMEMLIKAKDTDLFNMWLSTSNLGEDALSQTTKELFSTHLNVCISTFFIRIITPMAVAIHSYFTFTKLRVTKLFVAIWVVIIIGAFALTFLGEQFYSIFFIGSAIGYLALIFAMIYLGKCIRNVRSI
;
A
#
# COMPACT_ATOMS: atom_id res chain seq x y z
N MET A 1 21.15 25.44 6.31
CA MET A 1 20.84 25.13 4.88
C MET A 1 20.12 23.79 4.84
N ARG A 2 18.96 23.66 4.19
CA ARG A 2 18.28 22.37 3.99
C ARG A 2 19.02 21.60 2.91
N GLU A 3 19.65 20.50 3.30
CA GLU A 3 20.32 19.60 2.35
C GLU A 3 19.26 19.02 1.40
N SER A 4 19.39 19.28 0.12
CA SER A 4 18.48 18.83 -0.92
C SER A 4 19.26 18.41 -2.16
N ILE A 5 18.89 17.30 -2.75
CA ILE A 5 19.46 16.78 -4.00
C ILE A 5 18.36 16.63 -5.06
N GLU A 6 18.77 16.60 -6.31
CA GLU A 6 17.89 16.15 -7.39
C GLU A 6 17.69 14.63 -7.27
N MET A 7 16.46 14.16 -7.46
CA MET A 7 16.17 12.73 -7.42
C MET A 7 16.84 12.02 -8.60
N PRO A 8 17.66 10.97 -8.35
CA PRO A 8 18.27 10.20 -9.44
C PRO A 8 17.19 9.53 -10.29
N LYS A 9 17.31 9.60 -11.63
CA LYS A 9 16.33 9.02 -12.58
C LYS A 9 16.03 7.54 -12.27
N GLY A 10 17.08 6.73 -12.05
CA GLY A 10 16.92 5.32 -11.71
C GLY A 10 16.08 5.09 -10.47
N THR A 11 16.35 5.83 -9.40
CA THR A 11 15.58 5.72 -8.14
C THR A 11 14.12 6.13 -8.33
N PHE A 12 13.85 7.17 -9.11
CA PHE A 12 12.48 7.58 -9.45
C PHE A 12 11.70 6.46 -10.14
N TYR A 13 12.26 5.91 -11.24
CA TYR A 13 11.60 4.82 -11.96
C TYR A 13 11.42 3.56 -11.11
N THR A 14 12.39 3.23 -10.27
CA THR A 14 12.28 2.11 -9.32
C THR A 14 11.12 2.30 -8.35
N ILE A 15 10.99 3.48 -7.72
CA ILE A 15 9.89 3.79 -6.79
C ILE A 15 8.55 3.68 -7.51
N VAL A 16 8.40 4.29 -8.68
CA VAL A 16 7.15 4.25 -9.46
C VAL A 16 6.79 2.82 -9.88
N ALA A 17 7.76 2.03 -10.34
CA ALA A 17 7.54 0.64 -10.72
C ALA A 17 7.09 -0.23 -9.52
N ILE A 18 7.71 -0.05 -8.36
CA ILE A 18 7.31 -0.75 -7.12
C ILE A 18 5.89 -0.34 -6.71
N CYS A 19 5.54 0.95 -6.74
CA CYS A 19 4.19 1.42 -6.44
C CYS A 19 3.16 0.83 -7.39
N ALA A 20 3.44 0.79 -8.70
CA ALA A 20 2.57 0.18 -9.70
C ALA A 20 2.40 -1.32 -9.44
N ALA A 21 3.45 -2.05 -9.09
CA ALA A 21 3.39 -3.47 -8.75
C ALA A 21 2.52 -3.73 -7.50
N ILE A 22 2.66 -2.92 -6.44
CA ILE A 22 1.81 -3.02 -5.25
C ILE A 22 0.34 -2.81 -5.61
N ILE A 23 0.02 -1.79 -6.38
CA ILE A 23 -1.36 -1.49 -6.79
C ILE A 23 -1.93 -2.64 -7.61
N MET A 24 -1.16 -3.19 -8.57
CA MET A 24 -1.57 -4.32 -9.39
C MET A 24 -1.84 -5.57 -8.53
N MET A 25 -0.93 -5.94 -7.63
CA MET A 25 -1.11 -7.09 -6.74
C MET A 25 -2.33 -6.92 -5.83
N THR A 26 -2.51 -5.74 -5.25
CA THR A 26 -3.67 -5.44 -4.39
C THR A 26 -4.99 -5.48 -5.19
N SER A 27 -4.99 -5.04 -6.45
CA SER A 27 -6.15 -5.12 -7.34
C SER A 27 -6.53 -6.59 -7.63
N MET A 28 -5.55 -7.44 -7.91
CA MET A 28 -5.78 -8.87 -8.14
C MET A 28 -6.31 -9.56 -6.89
N GLU A 29 -5.77 -9.25 -5.73
CA GLU A 29 -6.26 -9.76 -4.45
C GLU A 29 -7.73 -9.37 -4.21
N MET A 30 -8.08 -8.11 -4.44
CA MET A 30 -9.44 -7.62 -4.30
C MET A 30 -10.41 -8.35 -5.22
N LEU A 31 -10.03 -8.58 -6.48
CA LEU A 31 -10.86 -9.31 -7.45
C LEU A 31 -11.11 -10.77 -7.03
N ILE A 32 -10.12 -11.42 -6.45
CA ILE A 32 -10.27 -12.78 -5.91
C ILE A 32 -11.24 -12.75 -4.73
N LYS A 33 -10.99 -11.91 -3.74
CA LYS A 33 -11.86 -11.79 -2.55
C LYS A 33 -13.32 -11.47 -2.90
N ALA A 34 -13.53 -10.63 -3.92
CA ALA A 34 -14.87 -10.25 -4.35
C ALA A 34 -15.64 -11.35 -5.10
N LYS A 35 -14.94 -12.33 -5.71
CA LYS A 35 -15.56 -13.40 -6.51
C LYS A 35 -15.64 -14.73 -5.81
N ASP A 36 -14.84 -14.96 -4.79
CA ASP A 36 -14.71 -16.24 -4.11
C ASP A 36 -15.83 -16.41 -3.06
N THR A 37 -16.71 -17.38 -3.32
CA THR A 37 -17.82 -17.70 -2.44
C THR A 37 -17.38 -18.34 -1.12
N ASP A 38 -16.25 -19.05 -1.11
CA ASP A 38 -15.72 -19.66 0.11
C ASP A 38 -15.16 -18.61 1.05
N LEU A 39 -14.48 -17.60 0.50
CA LEU A 39 -14.04 -16.43 1.27
C LEU A 39 -15.21 -15.60 1.80
N PHE A 40 -16.30 -15.47 1.05
CA PHE A 40 -17.52 -14.84 1.53
C PHE A 40 -18.13 -15.62 2.71
N ASN A 41 -18.22 -16.95 2.61
CA ASN A 41 -18.74 -17.79 3.68
C ASN A 41 -17.83 -17.76 4.93
N MET A 42 -16.51 -17.72 4.74
CA MET A 42 -15.55 -17.57 5.84
C MET A 42 -15.70 -16.20 6.51
N TRP A 43 -15.90 -15.13 5.73
CA TRP A 43 -16.16 -13.79 6.24
C TRP A 43 -17.46 -13.77 7.07
N LEU A 44 -18.53 -14.41 6.59
CA LEU A 44 -19.79 -14.54 7.33
C LEU A 44 -19.61 -15.22 8.68
N SER A 45 -18.83 -16.31 8.73
CA SER A 45 -18.61 -17.08 9.95
C SER A 45 -17.72 -16.36 10.98
N THR A 46 -16.82 -15.46 10.53
CA THR A 46 -15.90 -14.71 11.41
C THR A 46 -16.41 -13.32 11.77
N SER A 47 -17.34 -12.78 10.98
CA SER A 47 -17.96 -11.49 11.28
C SER A 47 -18.94 -11.68 12.43
N ASN A 48 -18.70 -11.02 13.57
CA ASN A 48 -19.69 -10.88 14.64
C ASN A 48 -20.84 -9.96 14.17
N LEU A 49 -21.55 -10.41 13.15
CA LEU A 49 -22.76 -9.77 12.70
C LEU A 49 -23.80 -9.94 13.80
N GLY A 50 -24.19 -8.85 14.47
CA GLY A 50 -25.18 -8.88 15.55
C GLY A 50 -26.53 -9.45 15.09
N GLU A 51 -27.48 -9.57 16.02
CA GLU A 51 -28.82 -10.14 15.75
C GLU A 51 -29.54 -9.50 14.55
N ASP A 52 -29.22 -8.25 14.21
CA ASP A 52 -29.73 -7.54 13.03
C ASP A 52 -29.35 -8.21 11.70
N ALA A 53 -28.28 -8.97 11.64
CA ALA A 53 -27.87 -9.68 10.42
C ALA A 53 -28.70 -10.94 10.14
N LEU A 54 -29.35 -11.49 11.14
CA LEU A 54 -30.27 -12.64 10.97
C LEU A 54 -31.51 -12.27 10.14
N SER A 55 -31.83 -10.98 10.03
CA SER A 55 -32.94 -10.46 9.23
C SER A 55 -32.54 -10.06 7.80
N GLN A 56 -31.24 -10.04 7.49
CA GLN A 56 -30.75 -9.61 6.18
C GLN A 56 -30.75 -10.75 5.15
N THR A 57 -31.12 -10.41 3.92
CA THR A 57 -31.03 -11.36 2.80
C THR A 57 -29.56 -11.63 2.43
N THR A 58 -29.28 -12.83 1.92
CA THR A 58 -27.92 -13.20 1.43
C THR A 58 -27.35 -12.17 0.45
N LYS A 59 -28.22 -11.52 -0.34
CA LYS A 59 -27.82 -10.47 -1.29
C LYS A 59 -27.33 -9.21 -0.60
N GLU A 60 -27.93 -8.79 0.50
CA GLU A 60 -27.51 -7.64 1.30
C GLU A 60 -26.19 -7.92 2.00
N LEU A 61 -26.02 -9.12 2.58
CA LEU A 61 -24.78 -9.55 3.20
C LEU A 61 -23.63 -9.60 2.19
N PHE A 62 -23.88 -10.09 0.98
CA PHE A 62 -22.88 -10.08 -0.09
C PHE A 62 -22.50 -8.65 -0.53
N SER A 63 -23.47 -7.74 -0.61
CA SER A 63 -23.20 -6.33 -0.90
C SER A 63 -22.34 -5.68 0.19
N THR A 64 -22.59 -6.00 1.46
CA THR A 64 -21.79 -5.54 2.58
C THR A 64 -20.35 -6.07 2.51
N HIS A 65 -20.19 -7.36 2.22
CA HIS A 65 -18.87 -7.96 2.00
C HIS A 65 -18.10 -7.27 0.86
N LEU A 66 -18.74 -7.01 -0.28
CA LEU A 66 -18.13 -6.27 -1.39
C LEU A 66 -17.69 -4.86 -0.98
N ASN A 67 -18.52 -4.14 -0.23
CA ASN A 67 -18.17 -2.81 0.27
C ASN A 67 -16.95 -2.84 1.19
N VAL A 68 -16.82 -3.87 2.05
CA VAL A 68 -15.64 -4.08 2.89
C VAL A 68 -14.40 -4.35 2.03
N CYS A 69 -14.50 -5.23 1.02
CA CYS A 69 -13.40 -5.53 0.10
C CYS A 69 -12.94 -4.28 -0.65
N ILE A 70 -13.88 -3.48 -1.18
CA ILE A 70 -13.58 -2.23 -1.90
C ILE A 70 -12.94 -1.20 -0.97
N SER A 71 -13.48 -1.01 0.23
CA SER A 71 -12.93 -0.05 1.20
C SER A 71 -11.51 -0.44 1.60
N THR A 72 -11.26 -1.71 1.89
CA THR A 72 -9.93 -2.23 2.21
C THR A 72 -8.96 -2.02 1.03
N PHE A 73 -9.40 -2.27 -0.20
CA PHE A 73 -8.62 -2.01 -1.40
C PHE A 73 -8.17 -0.55 -1.47
N PHE A 74 -9.10 0.41 -1.33
CA PHE A 74 -8.75 1.84 -1.37
C PHE A 74 -7.78 2.24 -0.28
N ILE A 75 -7.96 1.75 0.95
CA ILE A 75 -7.02 2.02 2.06
C ILE A 75 -5.60 1.53 1.71
N ARG A 76 -5.49 0.36 1.08
CA ARG A 76 -4.19 -0.23 0.72
C ARG A 76 -3.49 0.47 -0.44
N ILE A 77 -4.21 1.00 -1.43
CA ILE A 77 -3.59 1.65 -2.59
C ILE A 77 -3.29 3.14 -2.38
N ILE A 78 -3.91 3.80 -1.40
CA ILE A 78 -3.75 5.25 -1.20
C ILE A 78 -2.29 5.63 -0.92
N THR A 79 -1.57 4.84 -0.13
CA THR A 79 -0.16 5.10 0.20
C THR A 79 0.77 4.96 -1.01
N PRO A 80 0.79 3.85 -1.78
CA PRO A 80 1.64 3.75 -2.96
C PRO A 80 1.26 4.77 -4.04
N MET A 81 -0.02 5.11 -4.21
CA MET A 81 -0.43 6.19 -5.10
C MET A 81 0.15 7.55 -4.68
N ALA A 82 0.02 7.90 -3.40
CA ALA A 82 0.53 9.16 -2.87
C ALA A 82 2.07 9.23 -2.97
N VAL A 83 2.78 8.12 -2.70
CA VAL A 83 4.24 8.03 -2.88
C VAL A 83 4.62 8.25 -4.35
N ALA A 84 3.94 7.61 -5.29
CA ALA A 84 4.22 7.75 -6.71
C ALA A 84 4.02 9.20 -7.20
N ILE A 85 2.89 9.82 -6.84
CA ILE A 85 2.56 11.20 -7.19
C ILE A 85 3.58 12.17 -6.59
N HIS A 86 3.89 12.05 -5.29
CA HIS A 86 4.87 12.92 -4.61
C HIS A 86 6.28 12.73 -5.17
N SER A 87 6.66 11.50 -5.51
CA SER A 87 7.94 11.21 -6.15
C SER A 87 8.02 11.86 -7.53
N TYR A 88 6.93 11.88 -8.30
CA TYR A 88 6.87 12.59 -9.58
C TYR A 88 7.07 14.10 -9.42
N PHE A 89 6.37 14.74 -8.48
CA PHE A 89 6.57 16.17 -8.22
C PHE A 89 7.97 16.49 -7.71
N THR A 90 8.53 15.61 -6.87
CA THR A 90 9.89 15.78 -6.35
C THR A 90 10.93 15.61 -7.46
N PHE A 91 10.69 14.69 -8.40
CA PHE A 91 11.57 14.50 -9.55
C PHE A 91 11.53 15.66 -10.55
N THR A 92 10.33 16.23 -10.80
CA THR A 92 10.15 17.24 -11.87
C THR A 92 10.32 18.68 -11.40
N LYS A 93 9.95 19.01 -10.16
CA LYS A 93 9.85 20.41 -9.70
C LYS A 93 10.54 20.69 -8.37
N LEU A 94 10.72 19.69 -7.53
CA LEU A 94 11.22 19.85 -6.17
C LEU A 94 12.57 19.15 -6.03
N ARG A 95 13.20 19.38 -4.88
CA ARG A 95 14.41 18.65 -4.48
C ARG A 95 14.11 17.73 -3.33
N VAL A 96 14.74 16.56 -3.33
CA VAL A 96 14.63 15.59 -2.24
C VAL A 96 15.34 16.13 -1.00
N THR A 97 14.65 16.12 0.14
CA THR A 97 15.19 16.48 1.44
C THR A 97 15.18 15.25 2.38
N LYS A 98 16.03 15.26 3.42
CA LYS A 98 16.00 14.23 4.46
C LYS A 98 14.64 14.12 5.13
N LEU A 99 13.97 15.27 5.34
CA LEU A 99 12.62 15.32 5.93
C LEU A 99 11.60 14.61 5.04
N PHE A 100 11.65 14.81 3.72
CA PHE A 100 10.80 14.12 2.75
C PHE A 100 10.94 12.59 2.90
N VAL A 101 12.18 12.08 2.90
CA VAL A 101 12.43 10.65 3.03
C VAL A 101 11.94 10.13 4.38
N ALA A 102 12.24 10.84 5.49
CA ALA A 102 11.84 10.40 6.83
C ALA A 102 10.32 10.30 6.97
N ILE A 103 9.58 11.32 6.51
CA ILE A 103 8.11 11.34 6.55
C ILE A 103 7.54 10.14 5.76
N TRP A 104 8.02 9.92 4.53
CA TRP A 104 7.52 8.83 3.71
C TRP A 104 7.86 7.45 4.26
N VAL A 105 9.05 7.25 4.83
CA VAL A 105 9.40 5.98 5.48
C VAL A 105 8.45 5.68 6.63
N VAL A 106 8.14 6.66 7.48
CA VAL A 106 7.19 6.48 8.59
C VAL A 106 5.79 6.15 8.08
N ILE A 107 5.30 6.87 7.06
CA ILE A 107 3.97 6.64 6.47
C ILE A 107 3.90 5.25 5.83
N ILE A 108 4.92 4.82 5.08
CA ILE A 108 4.96 3.50 4.43
C ILE A 108 5.00 2.38 5.47
N ILE A 109 5.78 2.52 6.55
CA ILE A 109 5.81 1.55 7.66
C ILE A 109 4.45 1.48 8.35
N GLY A 110 3.81 2.61 8.63
CA GLY A 110 2.46 2.66 9.20
C GLY A 110 1.42 2.00 8.29
N ALA A 111 1.45 2.30 7.00
CA ALA A 111 0.55 1.68 6.01
C ALA A 111 0.81 0.17 5.88
N PHE A 112 2.07 -0.26 5.90
CA PHE A 112 2.44 -1.67 5.94
C PHE A 112 1.83 -2.35 7.17
N ALA A 113 2.03 -1.79 8.36
CA ALA A 113 1.48 -2.35 9.58
C ALA A 113 -0.05 -2.45 9.54
N LEU A 114 -0.75 -1.38 9.15
CA LEU A 114 -2.21 -1.37 9.02
C LEU A 114 -2.73 -2.36 7.97
N THR A 115 -1.98 -2.57 6.88
CA THR A 115 -2.39 -3.48 5.80
C THR A 115 -2.23 -4.94 6.18
N PHE A 116 -1.19 -5.28 6.93
CA PHE A 116 -0.78 -6.67 7.17
C PHE A 116 -1.09 -7.19 8.57
N LEU A 117 -1.38 -6.30 9.55
CA LEU A 117 -1.81 -6.71 10.88
C LEU A 117 -3.30 -7.09 10.85
N GLY A 118 -3.61 -8.30 11.30
CA GLY A 118 -4.98 -8.79 11.43
C GLY A 118 -5.59 -9.41 10.16
N GLU A 119 -4.83 -9.53 9.08
CA GLU A 119 -5.29 -10.24 7.89
C GLU A 119 -5.29 -11.75 8.12
N GLN A 120 -6.42 -12.41 7.85
CA GLN A 120 -6.58 -13.85 8.01
C GLN A 120 -6.37 -14.64 6.70
N PHE A 121 -6.42 -13.97 5.57
CA PHE A 121 -6.29 -14.58 4.26
C PHE A 121 -4.98 -14.18 3.57
N TYR A 122 -4.11 -15.17 3.36
CA TYR A 122 -2.80 -15.00 2.73
C TYR A 122 -2.82 -15.54 1.30
N SER A 123 -3.15 -14.69 0.35
CA SER A 123 -3.00 -15.00 -1.09
C SER A 123 -1.58 -14.74 -1.57
N ILE A 124 -1.22 -15.31 -2.73
CA ILE A 124 0.07 -15.02 -3.38
C ILE A 124 0.19 -13.52 -3.71
N PHE A 125 -0.92 -12.86 -4.04
CA PHE A 125 -0.96 -11.43 -4.33
C PHE A 125 -0.79 -10.59 -3.06
N PHE A 126 -1.33 -11.05 -1.93
CA PHE A 126 -1.09 -10.45 -0.62
C PHE A 126 0.40 -10.48 -0.26
N ILE A 127 1.04 -11.66 -0.40
CA ILE A 127 2.49 -11.81 -0.15
C ILE A 127 3.29 -10.93 -1.11
N GLY A 128 2.91 -10.89 -2.40
CA GLY A 128 3.55 -10.04 -3.40
C GLY A 128 3.46 -8.55 -3.05
N SER A 129 2.31 -8.08 -2.57
CA SER A 129 2.15 -6.69 -2.12
C SER A 129 2.99 -6.40 -0.87
N ALA A 130 3.12 -7.36 0.07
CA ALA A 130 3.98 -7.24 1.25
C ALA A 130 5.46 -7.05 0.85
N ILE A 131 5.94 -7.90 -0.06
CA ILE A 131 7.30 -7.78 -0.61
C ILE A 131 7.47 -6.41 -1.30
N GLY A 132 6.47 -5.95 -2.05
CA GLY A 132 6.46 -4.63 -2.66
C GLY A 132 6.61 -3.50 -1.66
N TYR A 133 5.88 -3.52 -0.55
CA TYR A 133 6.00 -2.53 0.53
C TYR A 133 7.39 -2.55 1.17
N LEU A 134 7.97 -3.73 1.43
CA LEU A 134 9.34 -3.84 1.93
C LEU A 134 10.35 -3.26 0.94
N ALA A 135 10.21 -3.59 -0.36
CA ALA A 135 11.06 -3.03 -1.40
C ALA A 135 10.94 -1.49 -1.48
N LEU A 136 9.73 -0.94 -1.29
CA LEU A 136 9.49 0.50 -1.27
C LEU A 136 10.20 1.17 -0.08
N ILE A 137 10.16 0.56 1.12
CA ILE A 137 10.90 1.04 2.30
C ILE A 137 12.40 1.07 2.00
N PHE A 138 12.95 -0.02 1.44
CA PHE A 138 14.37 -0.08 1.09
C PHE A 138 14.75 0.97 0.03
N ALA A 139 13.92 1.20 -0.99
CA ALA A 139 14.15 2.22 -2.00
C ALA A 139 14.19 3.64 -1.39
N MET A 140 13.30 3.93 -0.45
CA MET A 140 13.27 5.21 0.27
C MET A 140 14.48 5.39 1.19
N ILE A 141 14.90 4.36 1.91
CA ILE A 141 16.12 4.38 2.74
C ILE A 141 17.36 4.59 1.87
N TYR A 142 17.43 3.91 0.71
CA TYR A 142 18.51 4.10 -0.25
C TYR A 142 18.58 5.56 -0.75
N LEU A 143 17.43 6.15 -1.08
CA LEU A 143 17.35 7.57 -1.46
C LEU A 143 17.88 8.48 -0.33
N GLY A 144 17.57 8.17 0.92
CA GLY A 144 18.10 8.87 2.10
C GLY A 144 19.62 8.77 2.24
N LYS A 145 20.21 7.60 1.91
CA LYS A 145 21.67 7.42 1.89
C LYS A 145 22.33 8.24 0.78
N CYS A 146 21.71 8.32 -0.40
CA CYS A 146 22.23 9.17 -1.49
C CYS A 146 22.33 10.64 -1.06
N ILE A 147 21.36 11.18 -0.32
CA ILE A 147 21.40 12.54 0.22
C ILE A 147 22.57 12.72 1.19
N ARG A 148 22.88 11.70 1.99
CA ARG A 148 23.97 11.75 2.97
C ARG A 148 25.35 11.72 2.33
N ASN A 149 25.51 10.92 1.26
CA ASN A 149 26.82 10.77 0.60
C ASN A 149 27.27 12.00 -0.18
N VAL A 150 26.34 12.81 -0.70
CA VAL A 150 26.66 14.09 -1.35
C VAL A 150 27.30 15.09 -0.37
N ARG A 151 27.17 14.87 0.94
CA ARG A 151 27.79 15.69 1.99
C ARG A 151 29.26 15.39 2.25
N SER A 152 29.72 14.19 1.88
CA SER A 152 31.09 13.72 2.24
C SER A 152 32.13 14.06 1.16
N ILE A 153 31.75 14.82 0.13
CA ILE A 153 32.61 15.36 -0.92
C ILE A 153 32.63 16.89 -0.83
#